data_70eec8cf798fbee3a050d7388c5d0d4f
#
_entry.id   70eec8cf798fbee3a050d7388c5d0d4f
#
_cell.length_a   1.000
_cell.length_b   1.000
_cell.length_c   1.000
_cell.angle_alpha   90.00
_cell.angle_beta   90.00
_cell.angle_gamma   90.00
#
_symmetry.space_group_name_H-M   'P 1'
#
loop_
_entity.id
_entity.type
_entity.pdbx_description
1 polymer ?
#
loop_
_entity_poly.entity_id
_entity_poly.type
_entity_poly.pdbx_seq_one_letter_code
_entity_poly.pdbx_strand_id
1 'polypeptide(L)'
;MLFRLNLINSNRLTTAISAMAIALSVAACGGETTTTGSSPTPGDTAASPVAATGTAANTKLALASDVALTGAGASFPAPLYQRWFQDFNTTNPKLQINYQSVGSGAGVEQFTKGTVDFGASDTAMKDDEIGKVPADKGVLLLPMSAGSIVLAYNLPDVPELKLPRDVYTDIFLGNITKWNDPKIAAANPDAKLPDQNITVVHRSDGSGTTDVFTKHLSAISPEWKEKVGEGKTVEWPPAGKVGGKGNEGVTASIQQTVGAIGYIEYGYAKNNNIKFAALENKAGNFVVYTDAVGAKTLEAVVLPENLRAFIPDPEGAESYPIVSYTWMLVPKTVTDPNKAKAIEAMIEYGLNEGQKVSPELGYVPLPQNVKEKVAAAADGISPDYKIEVAK
;
A
#
# COMPACT_ATOMS: atom_id res chain seq x y z
N MET A 1 -34.21 52.51 15.98
CA MET A 1 -33.11 53.42 15.69
C MET A 1 -32.20 52.64 14.75
N LEU A 2 -32.47 52.57 13.57
CA LEU A 2 -32.21 53.18 12.25
C LEU A 2 -30.74 53.56 12.00
N PHE A 3 -30.30 53.14 10.80
CA PHE A 3 -29.15 53.56 9.98
C PHE A 3 -27.84 52.75 10.15
N ARG A 4 -27.10 52.30 9.09
CA ARG A 4 -27.15 52.59 7.63
C ARG A 4 -26.43 51.47 6.86
N LEU A 5 -26.96 51.14 5.68
CA LEU A 5 -26.23 50.48 4.57
C LEU A 5 -25.08 51.38 4.08
N ASN A 6 -23.99 50.75 3.65
CA ASN A 6 -23.12 51.32 2.64
C ASN A 6 -22.69 50.24 1.64
N LEU A 7 -23.23 50.41 0.44
CA LEU A 7 -22.79 49.78 -0.84
C LEU A 7 -21.71 50.66 -1.45
N ILE A 8 -20.57 50.11 -1.82
CA ILE A 8 -19.68 50.70 -2.85
C ILE A 8 -18.89 49.52 -3.50
N ASN A 9 -19.23 49.18 -4.66
CA ASN A 9 -18.68 49.41 -5.99
C ASN A 9 -17.76 48.30 -6.53
N SER A 10 -18.26 47.75 -7.62
CA SER A 10 -17.62 46.86 -8.59
C SER A 10 -16.42 47.50 -9.28
N ASN A 11 -15.32 46.73 -9.44
CA ASN A 11 -14.37 46.97 -10.55
C ASN A 11 -14.08 45.67 -11.26
N ARG A 12 -14.52 45.62 -12.49
CA ARG A 12 -14.18 44.61 -13.50
C ARG A 12 -12.73 44.81 -13.95
N LEU A 13 -11.92 43.78 -13.87
CA LEU A 13 -10.67 43.70 -14.66
C LEU A 13 -10.75 42.49 -15.58
N THR A 14 -10.93 42.80 -16.85
CA THR A 14 -10.76 41.90 -17.99
C THR A 14 -9.27 41.65 -18.19
N THR A 15 -8.84 40.36 -18.21
CA THR A 15 -7.51 40.01 -18.61
C THR A 15 -7.60 39.09 -19.85
N ALA A 16 -6.90 39.51 -20.89
CA ALA A 16 -6.85 38.96 -22.24
C ALA A 16 -6.19 37.58 -22.29
N ILE A 17 -6.78 36.69 -23.09
CA ILE A 17 -6.22 35.40 -23.48
C ILE A 17 -5.28 35.64 -24.66
N SER A 18 -3.99 35.36 -24.49
CA SER A 18 -3.02 35.29 -25.61
C SER A 18 -2.86 33.83 -26.03
N ALA A 19 -3.43 33.50 -27.17
CA ALA A 19 -3.18 32.25 -27.87
C ALA A 19 -1.86 32.35 -28.64
N MET A 20 -0.91 31.46 -28.33
CA MET A 20 0.35 31.35 -29.08
C MET A 20 0.28 30.11 -29.97
N ALA A 21 0.08 30.34 -31.26
CA ALA A 21 0.15 29.34 -32.32
C ALA A 21 1.62 29.11 -32.73
N ILE A 22 2.09 27.87 -32.65
CA ILE A 22 3.39 27.46 -33.19
C ILE A 22 3.12 26.75 -34.52
N ALA A 23 3.61 27.36 -35.60
CA ALA A 23 3.57 26.83 -36.95
C ALA A 23 4.69 25.80 -37.17
N LEU A 24 4.35 24.61 -37.68
CA LEU A 24 5.30 23.66 -38.25
C LEU A 24 5.69 24.10 -39.69
N SER A 25 6.96 24.28 -39.90
CA SER A 25 7.51 24.42 -41.26
C SER A 25 8.13 23.10 -41.71
N VAL A 26 7.56 22.53 -42.78
CA VAL A 26 8.11 21.42 -43.53
C VAL A 26 9.02 22.02 -44.61
N ALA A 27 10.28 21.59 -44.62
CA ALA A 27 11.18 21.85 -45.77
C ALA A 27 11.56 20.53 -46.42
N ALA A 28 11.04 20.31 -47.62
CA ALA A 28 11.50 19.30 -48.56
C ALA A 28 12.59 19.87 -49.43
N CYS A 29 13.71 19.17 -49.62
CA CYS A 29 14.58 19.34 -50.76
C CYS A 29 15.16 18.00 -51.20
N GLY A 30 14.85 17.62 -52.40
CA GLY A 30 15.38 16.46 -53.11
C GLY A 30 16.76 16.70 -53.69
N GLY A 31 17.41 15.60 -54.09
CA GLY A 31 18.69 15.57 -54.80
C GLY A 31 19.04 14.15 -55.18
N GLU A 32 18.68 13.76 -56.43
CA GLU A 32 19.19 12.55 -57.08
C GLU A 32 20.68 12.68 -57.37
N THR A 33 21.42 11.59 -57.22
CA THR A 33 22.51 11.23 -58.16
C THR A 33 22.77 9.71 -58.11
N THR A 34 22.68 9.17 -59.31
CA THR A 34 23.00 7.80 -59.75
C THR A 34 24.49 7.48 -59.65
N THR A 35 24.84 6.22 -59.29
CA THR A 35 25.78 5.38 -60.09
C THR A 35 25.86 3.94 -59.54
N THR A 36 25.49 3.04 -60.36
CA THR A 36 26.02 1.72 -60.83
C THR A 36 26.96 0.90 -59.92
N GLY A 37 26.59 -0.38 -59.72
CA GLY A 37 27.58 -1.43 -59.83
C GLY A 37 27.48 -2.61 -58.87
N SER A 38 27.02 -3.75 -59.40
CA SER A 38 27.42 -5.12 -59.10
C SER A 38 26.79 -5.85 -57.88
N SER A 39 25.89 -6.76 -58.22
CA SER A 39 25.57 -7.98 -57.41
C SER A 39 26.77 -8.91 -57.30
N PRO A 40 26.82 -9.75 -56.24
CA PRO A 40 26.43 -11.14 -56.42
C PRO A 40 25.51 -11.70 -55.29
N THR A 41 24.65 -12.56 -55.72
CA THR A 41 23.74 -13.48 -55.04
C THR A 41 24.49 -14.75 -54.58
N PRO A 42 23.87 -15.70 -53.89
CA PRO A 42 23.08 -15.70 -52.64
C PRO A 42 23.72 -16.60 -51.58
N GLY A 43 23.39 -16.35 -50.32
CA GLY A 43 23.65 -17.29 -49.24
C GLY A 43 22.39 -17.39 -48.40
N ASP A 44 21.59 -18.41 -48.64
CA ASP A 44 20.50 -18.84 -47.79
C ASP A 44 21.02 -19.14 -46.38
N THR A 45 20.64 -18.29 -45.42
CA THR A 45 20.58 -18.61 -44.02
C THR A 45 19.16 -18.35 -43.55
N ALA A 46 18.39 -19.43 -43.52
CA ALA A 46 17.07 -19.46 -42.90
C ALA A 46 17.18 -19.00 -41.46
N ALA A 47 16.71 -17.80 -41.19
CA ALA A 47 16.40 -17.36 -39.83
C ALA A 47 15.18 -18.17 -39.37
N SER A 48 15.39 -19.13 -38.51
CA SER A 48 14.33 -19.79 -37.76
C SER A 48 13.53 -18.74 -37.03
N PRO A 49 12.19 -18.76 -37.09
CA PRO A 49 11.39 -17.90 -36.26
C PRO A 49 11.65 -18.29 -34.82
N VAL A 50 12.15 -17.33 -34.03
CA VAL A 50 12.12 -17.43 -32.57
C VAL A 50 10.65 -17.57 -32.22
N ALA A 51 10.25 -18.78 -31.85
CA ALA A 51 8.94 -19.04 -31.29
C ALA A 51 8.80 -18.14 -30.05
N ALA A 52 7.96 -17.11 -30.16
CA ALA A 52 7.44 -16.44 -29.00
C ALA A 52 6.83 -17.54 -28.14
N THR A 53 7.45 -17.81 -27.00
CA THR A 53 6.85 -18.63 -25.95
C THR A 53 5.61 -17.90 -25.50
N GLY A 54 4.49 -18.20 -26.15
CA GLY A 54 3.18 -17.74 -25.76
C GLY A 54 2.98 -18.20 -24.33
N THR A 55 2.87 -17.26 -23.42
CA THR A 55 2.42 -17.51 -22.04
C THR A 55 1.09 -18.26 -22.19
N ALA A 56 1.02 -19.48 -21.70
CA ALA A 56 -0.18 -20.30 -21.80
C ALA A 56 -1.31 -19.51 -21.11
N ALA A 57 -2.32 -19.12 -21.89
CA ALA A 57 -3.52 -18.51 -21.34
C ALA A 57 -4.05 -19.46 -20.25
N ASN A 58 -4.44 -18.91 -19.10
CA ASN A 58 -5.02 -19.67 -18.02
C ASN A 58 -6.36 -20.27 -18.52
N THR A 59 -6.33 -21.51 -18.99
CA THR A 59 -7.49 -22.22 -19.53
C THR A 59 -8.55 -22.49 -18.46
N LYS A 60 -8.21 -22.35 -17.16
CA LYS A 60 -9.12 -22.55 -16.05
C LYS A 60 -10.16 -21.42 -15.92
N LEU A 61 -9.77 -20.17 -16.21
CA LEU A 61 -10.71 -19.03 -16.21
C LEU A 61 -11.33 -18.84 -17.59
N ALA A 62 -12.39 -19.58 -17.88
CA ALA A 62 -13.21 -19.39 -19.08
C ALA A 62 -14.29 -18.33 -18.84
N LEU A 63 -14.04 -17.10 -19.29
CA LEU A 63 -15.04 -16.01 -19.27
C LEU A 63 -15.81 -15.97 -20.59
N ALA A 64 -17.13 -15.93 -20.51
CA ALA A 64 -18.02 -15.85 -21.67
C ALA A 64 -17.91 -14.48 -22.39
N SER A 65 -17.66 -13.42 -21.61
CA SER A 65 -17.51 -12.03 -22.08
C SER A 65 -16.39 -11.33 -21.33
N ASP A 66 -16.04 -10.12 -21.75
CA ASP A 66 -15.15 -9.27 -20.99
C ASP A 66 -15.75 -8.91 -19.63
N VAL A 67 -14.91 -8.93 -18.59
CA VAL A 67 -15.28 -8.62 -17.20
C VAL A 67 -14.40 -7.51 -16.69
N ALA A 68 -15.00 -6.52 -16.06
CA ALA A 68 -14.30 -5.49 -15.32
C ALA A 68 -14.61 -5.62 -13.83
N LEU A 69 -13.55 -5.67 -13.00
CA LEU A 69 -13.64 -5.59 -11.54
C LEU A 69 -13.05 -4.26 -11.07
N THR A 70 -13.76 -3.62 -10.15
CA THR A 70 -13.30 -2.39 -9.50
C THR A 70 -13.04 -2.65 -8.02
N GLY A 71 -11.88 -2.24 -7.54
CA GLY A 71 -11.52 -2.30 -6.14
C GLY A 71 -11.06 -0.95 -5.61
N ALA A 72 -11.21 -0.73 -4.31
CA ALA A 72 -10.70 0.46 -3.66
C ALA A 72 -10.32 0.18 -2.21
N GLY A 73 -9.35 0.92 -1.68
CA GLY A 73 -9.02 0.80 -0.26
C GLY A 73 -7.59 1.14 0.09
N ALA A 74 -7.03 0.35 0.99
CA ALA A 74 -5.74 0.54 1.60
C ALA A 74 -4.62 0.88 0.60
N SER A 75 -3.80 1.87 0.93
CA SER A 75 -2.58 2.17 0.17
C SER A 75 -1.43 1.22 0.49
N PHE A 76 -1.49 0.53 1.63
CA PHE A 76 -0.50 -0.47 2.05
C PHE A 76 -0.26 -1.52 0.95
N PRO A 77 -1.25 -2.28 0.43
CA PRO A 77 -1.03 -3.27 -0.61
C PRO A 77 -1.04 -2.69 -2.04
N ALA A 78 -1.23 -1.39 -2.24
CA ALA A 78 -1.47 -0.84 -3.57
C ALA A 78 -0.38 -1.17 -4.60
N PRO A 79 0.95 -1.05 -4.32
CA PRO A 79 1.99 -1.45 -5.26
C PRO A 79 1.92 -2.94 -5.62
N LEU A 80 1.64 -3.81 -4.64
CA LEU A 80 1.51 -5.24 -4.85
C LEU A 80 0.28 -5.59 -5.70
N TYR A 81 -0.88 -5.00 -5.40
CA TYR A 81 -2.12 -5.22 -6.16
C TYR A 81 -2.02 -4.71 -7.58
N GLN A 82 -1.37 -3.56 -7.82
CA GLN A 82 -1.12 -3.06 -9.18
C GLN A 82 -0.28 -4.05 -9.99
N ARG A 83 0.78 -4.59 -9.40
CA ARG A 83 1.62 -5.61 -10.03
C ARG A 83 0.83 -6.89 -10.29
N TRP A 84 0.08 -7.39 -9.32
CA TRP A 84 -0.73 -8.60 -9.48
C TRP A 84 -1.76 -8.46 -10.60
N PHE A 85 -2.49 -7.37 -10.63
CA PHE A 85 -3.56 -7.16 -11.62
C PHE A 85 -3.01 -6.94 -13.02
N GLN A 86 -1.86 -6.29 -13.14
CA GLN A 86 -1.17 -6.15 -14.42
C GLN A 86 -0.70 -7.51 -14.96
N ASP A 87 -0.01 -8.30 -14.12
CA ASP A 87 0.52 -9.61 -14.51
C ASP A 87 -0.64 -10.57 -14.81
N PHE A 88 -1.71 -10.56 -14.01
CA PHE A 88 -2.88 -11.40 -14.20
C PHE A 88 -3.66 -11.05 -15.48
N ASN A 89 -3.81 -9.77 -15.81
CA ASN A 89 -4.43 -9.35 -17.06
C ASN A 89 -3.66 -9.84 -18.30
N THR A 90 -2.33 -9.91 -18.23
CA THR A 90 -1.50 -10.42 -19.34
C THR A 90 -1.88 -11.84 -19.75
N THR A 91 -2.22 -12.68 -18.77
CA THR A 91 -2.62 -14.08 -19.01
C THR A 91 -4.15 -14.24 -19.16
N ASN A 92 -4.92 -13.24 -18.77
CA ASN A 92 -6.39 -13.23 -18.81
C ASN A 92 -6.92 -11.93 -19.44
N PRO A 93 -6.74 -11.70 -20.76
CA PRO A 93 -7.00 -10.41 -21.38
C PRO A 93 -8.48 -9.96 -21.37
N LYS A 94 -9.42 -10.91 -21.13
CA LYS A 94 -10.83 -10.61 -20.94
C LYS A 94 -11.17 -10.08 -19.55
N LEU A 95 -10.22 -10.10 -18.59
CA LEU A 95 -10.44 -9.62 -17.23
C LEU A 95 -9.63 -8.37 -16.98
N GLN A 96 -10.30 -7.25 -16.77
CA GLN A 96 -9.68 -5.99 -16.36
C GLN A 96 -9.96 -5.73 -14.88
N ILE A 97 -8.92 -5.52 -14.08
CA ILE A 97 -9.03 -5.21 -12.66
C ILE A 97 -8.44 -3.83 -12.39
N ASN A 98 -9.24 -2.92 -11.85
CA ASN A 98 -8.82 -1.57 -11.49
C ASN A 98 -8.86 -1.42 -9.98
N TYR A 99 -7.76 -0.96 -9.37
CA TYR A 99 -7.67 -0.69 -7.94
C TYR A 99 -7.34 0.76 -7.65
N GLN A 100 -8.09 1.37 -6.73
CA GLN A 100 -7.91 2.75 -6.30
C GLN A 100 -7.36 2.80 -4.88
N SER A 101 -6.15 3.36 -4.73
CA SER A 101 -5.52 3.63 -3.44
C SER A 101 -6.17 4.86 -2.80
N VAL A 102 -7.15 4.66 -1.93
CA VAL A 102 -7.94 5.73 -1.30
C VAL A 102 -7.91 5.70 0.24
N GLY A 103 -7.20 4.72 0.80
CA GLY A 103 -7.14 4.43 2.24
C GLY A 103 -8.19 3.42 2.70
N SER A 104 -7.87 2.68 3.77
CA SER A 104 -8.71 1.60 4.31
C SER A 104 -10.10 2.09 4.72
N GLY A 105 -10.21 3.29 5.29
CA GLY A 105 -11.50 3.85 5.68
C GLY A 105 -12.46 4.01 4.50
N ALA A 106 -11.98 4.65 3.43
CA ALA A 106 -12.76 4.81 2.20
C ALA A 106 -13.02 3.47 1.50
N GLY A 107 -12.06 2.51 1.57
CA GLY A 107 -12.23 1.16 1.02
C GLY A 107 -13.37 0.40 1.69
N VAL A 108 -13.40 0.39 3.03
CA VAL A 108 -14.50 -0.21 3.81
C VAL A 108 -15.83 0.46 3.49
N GLU A 109 -15.86 1.79 3.42
CA GLU A 109 -17.07 2.55 3.11
C GLU A 109 -17.61 2.24 1.71
N GLN A 110 -16.75 2.26 0.68
CA GLN A 110 -17.14 1.98 -0.70
C GLN A 110 -17.62 0.53 -0.87
N PHE A 111 -16.92 -0.43 -0.25
CA PHE A 111 -17.33 -1.82 -0.24
C PHE A 111 -18.71 -2.01 0.42
N THR A 112 -18.92 -1.40 1.58
CA THR A 112 -20.19 -1.46 2.32
C THR A 112 -21.34 -0.87 1.50
N LYS A 113 -21.11 0.25 0.81
CA LYS A 113 -22.08 0.90 -0.09
C LYS A 113 -22.29 0.15 -1.41
N GLY A 114 -21.48 -0.86 -1.73
CA GLY A 114 -21.55 -1.61 -2.98
C GLY A 114 -21.13 -0.84 -4.23
N THR A 115 -20.32 0.21 -4.07
CA THR A 115 -19.81 1.01 -5.20
C THR A 115 -18.55 0.42 -5.83
N VAL A 116 -17.98 -0.62 -5.23
CA VAL A 116 -16.84 -1.40 -5.75
C VAL A 116 -17.16 -2.89 -5.61
N ASP A 117 -16.50 -3.70 -6.45
CA ASP A 117 -16.63 -5.16 -6.44
C ASP A 117 -15.88 -5.78 -5.25
N PHE A 118 -14.74 -5.19 -4.85
CA PHE A 118 -13.97 -5.58 -3.69
C PHE A 118 -13.36 -4.37 -2.97
N GLY A 119 -13.07 -4.52 -1.68
CA GLY A 119 -12.38 -3.51 -0.90
C GLY A 119 -11.01 -3.99 -0.43
N ALA A 120 -10.23 -3.10 0.19
CA ALA A 120 -9.02 -3.49 0.92
C ALA A 120 -8.83 -2.66 2.19
N SER A 121 -8.34 -3.31 3.25
CA SER A 121 -8.06 -2.69 4.55
C SER A 121 -6.89 -3.39 5.25
N ASP A 122 -6.00 -2.61 5.87
CA ASP A 122 -4.85 -3.15 6.63
C ASP A 122 -5.24 -3.52 8.07
N THR A 123 -6.50 -3.31 8.42
CA THR A 123 -7.11 -3.83 9.63
C THR A 123 -8.40 -4.54 9.28
N ALA A 124 -8.61 -5.73 9.84
CA ALA A 124 -9.86 -6.45 9.67
C ALA A 124 -11.04 -5.58 10.12
N MET A 125 -12.15 -5.63 9.37
CA MET A 125 -13.37 -4.92 9.76
C MET A 125 -13.81 -5.32 11.16
N LYS A 126 -14.23 -4.33 11.95
CA LYS A 126 -14.86 -4.54 13.26
C LYS A 126 -16.31 -5.04 13.07
N ASP A 127 -16.90 -5.59 14.12
CA ASP A 127 -18.25 -6.14 14.04
C ASP A 127 -19.31 -5.10 13.68
N ASP A 128 -19.13 -3.86 14.13
CA ASP A 128 -19.99 -2.74 13.76
C ASP A 128 -19.85 -2.29 12.29
N GLU A 129 -18.68 -2.48 11.70
CA GLU A 129 -18.46 -2.25 10.26
C GLU A 129 -19.05 -3.40 9.43
N ILE A 130 -18.87 -4.65 9.87
CA ILE A 130 -19.47 -5.84 9.23
C ILE A 130 -21.00 -5.76 9.26
N GLY A 131 -21.58 -5.33 10.39
CA GLY A 131 -23.03 -5.17 10.54
C GLY A 131 -23.67 -4.13 9.60
N LYS A 132 -22.85 -3.26 8.97
CA LYS A 132 -23.32 -2.29 7.97
C LYS A 132 -23.32 -2.84 6.54
N VAL A 133 -22.67 -3.98 6.30
CA VAL A 133 -22.69 -4.63 4.98
C VAL A 133 -24.07 -5.24 4.78
N PRO A 134 -24.72 -5.05 3.60
CA PRO A 134 -26.02 -5.66 3.31
C PRO A 134 -25.99 -7.19 3.53
N ALA A 135 -26.99 -7.71 4.22
CA ALA A 135 -27.02 -9.12 4.65
C ALA A 135 -27.03 -10.12 3.49
N ASP A 136 -27.64 -9.74 2.38
CA ASP A 136 -27.69 -10.53 1.13
C ASP A 136 -26.34 -10.58 0.42
N LYS A 137 -25.50 -9.56 0.61
CA LYS A 137 -24.15 -9.49 0.07
C LYS A 137 -23.14 -10.21 0.98
N GLY A 138 -23.17 -9.93 2.29
CA GLY A 138 -22.19 -10.38 3.27
C GLY A 138 -20.76 -9.93 2.94
N VAL A 139 -19.79 -10.31 3.77
CA VAL A 139 -18.37 -10.02 3.55
C VAL A 139 -17.48 -11.18 3.98
N LEU A 140 -16.49 -11.49 3.17
CA LEU A 140 -15.31 -12.28 3.51
C LEU A 140 -14.15 -11.34 3.74
N LEU A 141 -13.38 -11.56 4.81
CA LEU A 141 -12.18 -10.83 5.16
C LEU A 141 -10.99 -11.74 4.88
N LEU A 142 -10.35 -11.57 3.74
CA LEU A 142 -9.31 -12.46 3.25
C LEU A 142 -7.94 -11.80 3.39
N PRO A 143 -7.05 -12.27 4.30
CA PRO A 143 -5.67 -11.79 4.31
C PRO A 143 -4.98 -12.24 3.01
N MET A 144 -4.52 -11.27 2.21
CA MET A 144 -3.92 -11.55 0.90
C MET A 144 -2.40 -11.39 0.90
N SER A 145 -1.87 -10.61 1.82
CA SER A 145 -0.44 -10.41 2.03
C SER A 145 -0.20 -9.89 3.43
N ALA A 146 1.05 -9.73 3.80
CA ALA A 146 1.44 -9.11 5.04
C ALA A 146 2.64 -8.18 4.82
N GLY A 147 2.93 -7.35 5.80
CA GLY A 147 4.07 -6.44 5.75
C GLY A 147 4.27 -5.73 7.09
N SER A 148 5.13 -4.75 7.09
CA SER A 148 5.54 -4.03 8.27
C SER A 148 5.36 -2.53 8.09
N ILE A 149 5.18 -1.84 9.21
CA ILE A 149 5.17 -0.38 9.26
C ILE A 149 6.50 0.07 9.85
N VAL A 150 7.28 0.81 9.05
CA VAL A 150 8.56 1.33 9.46
C VAL A 150 8.45 2.82 9.79
N LEU A 151 9.28 3.29 10.73
CA LEU A 151 9.43 4.72 11.01
C LEU A 151 10.52 5.27 10.09
N ALA A 152 10.08 5.81 8.97
CA ALA A 152 10.95 6.40 7.96
C ALA A 152 11.31 7.82 8.35
N TYR A 153 12.57 8.23 8.06
CA TYR A 153 13.06 9.56 8.43
C TYR A 153 13.95 10.18 7.34
N ASN A 154 14.07 11.50 7.39
CA ASN A 154 14.93 12.27 6.50
C ASN A 154 15.99 13.06 7.29
N LEU A 155 17.07 12.39 7.63
CA LEU A 155 18.29 12.98 8.19
C LEU A 155 19.48 12.57 7.30
N PRO A 156 19.99 13.47 6.45
CA PRO A 156 21.03 13.13 5.47
C PRO A 156 22.29 12.54 6.11
N ASP A 157 22.74 13.12 7.22
CA ASP A 157 24.00 12.78 7.90
C ASP A 157 23.88 11.68 8.96
N VAL A 158 22.66 11.11 9.14
CA VAL A 158 22.39 10.01 10.08
C VAL A 158 22.02 8.76 9.27
N PRO A 159 22.99 7.86 8.98
CA PRO A 159 22.74 6.66 8.17
C PRO A 159 21.90 5.61 8.91
N GLU A 160 22.07 5.51 10.22
CA GLU A 160 21.40 4.56 11.10
C GLU A 160 20.81 5.30 12.30
N LEU A 161 19.60 4.92 12.67
CA LEU A 161 18.89 5.50 13.80
C LEU A 161 18.21 4.38 14.60
N LYS A 162 18.43 4.39 15.93
CA LYS A 162 17.77 3.49 16.87
C LYS A 162 16.77 4.30 17.68
N LEU A 163 15.53 3.81 17.77
CA LEU A 163 14.48 4.46 18.54
C LEU A 163 13.94 3.50 19.62
N PRO A 164 14.20 3.80 20.92
CA PRO A 164 13.56 3.14 22.03
C PRO A 164 12.02 3.29 21.99
N ARG A 165 11.30 2.36 22.62
CA ARG A 165 9.82 2.32 22.62
C ARG A 165 9.19 3.60 23.20
N ASP A 166 9.73 4.11 24.28
CA ASP A 166 9.30 5.37 24.88
C ASP A 166 9.67 6.58 24.01
N VAL A 167 10.83 6.54 23.37
CA VAL A 167 11.32 7.66 22.54
C VAL A 167 10.46 7.86 21.30
N TYR A 168 10.19 6.81 20.51
CA TYR A 168 9.34 7.03 19.34
C TYR A 168 7.89 7.37 19.73
N THR A 169 7.41 6.85 20.85
CA THR A 169 6.10 7.25 21.37
C THR A 169 6.09 8.74 21.75
N ASP A 170 7.12 9.22 22.47
CA ASP A 170 7.27 10.61 22.87
C ASP A 170 7.41 11.57 21.68
N ILE A 171 8.04 11.13 20.58
CA ILE A 171 8.09 11.90 19.33
C ILE A 171 6.67 12.13 18.78
N PHE A 172 5.88 11.07 18.68
CA PHE A 172 4.50 11.15 18.15
C PHE A 172 3.51 11.78 19.14
N LEU A 173 3.81 11.80 20.44
CA LEU A 173 3.09 12.60 21.44
C LEU A 173 3.47 14.09 21.40
N GLY A 174 4.60 14.45 20.77
CA GLY A 174 5.13 15.81 20.78
C GLY A 174 5.88 16.17 22.06
N ASN A 175 6.20 15.19 22.90
CA ASN A 175 7.04 15.36 24.11
C ASN A 175 8.52 15.53 23.72
N ILE A 176 8.99 14.87 22.65
CA ILE A 176 10.29 15.04 22.03
C ILE A 176 10.12 15.79 20.71
N THR A 177 10.73 16.98 20.61
CA THR A 177 10.53 17.89 19.47
C THR A 177 11.81 18.18 18.68
N LYS A 178 12.98 17.72 19.14
CA LYS A 178 14.28 17.92 18.50
C LYS A 178 15.03 16.62 18.31
N TRP A 179 15.77 16.51 17.21
CA TRP A 179 16.58 15.34 16.91
C TRP A 179 17.74 15.11 17.86
N ASN A 180 18.34 16.18 18.42
CA ASN A 180 19.40 16.10 19.41
C ASN A 180 18.92 15.95 20.87
N ASP A 181 17.66 15.53 21.05
CA ASP A 181 17.13 15.23 22.38
C ASP A 181 18.01 14.18 23.10
N PRO A 182 18.32 14.38 24.40
CA PRO A 182 19.16 13.46 25.17
C PRO A 182 18.70 12.00 25.14
N LYS A 183 17.38 11.73 25.06
CA LYS A 183 16.85 10.37 24.98
C LYS A 183 17.16 9.70 23.63
N ILE A 184 17.09 10.47 22.52
CA ILE A 184 17.51 9.97 21.20
C ILE A 184 19.04 9.76 21.18
N ALA A 185 19.81 10.72 21.69
CA ALA A 185 21.27 10.66 21.72
C ALA A 185 21.79 9.46 22.55
N ALA A 186 21.15 9.15 23.66
CA ALA A 186 21.54 8.02 24.50
C ALA A 186 21.47 6.66 23.78
N ALA A 187 20.49 6.49 22.87
CA ALA A 187 20.36 5.27 22.05
C ALA A 187 21.26 5.30 20.79
N ASN A 188 21.86 6.47 20.47
CA ASN A 188 22.63 6.71 19.24
C ASN A 188 23.93 7.46 19.54
N PRO A 189 24.84 6.93 20.38
CA PRO A 189 26.03 7.68 20.87
C PRO A 189 27.00 8.08 19.75
N ASP A 190 27.03 7.34 18.66
CA ASP A 190 27.92 7.59 17.53
C ASP A 190 27.28 8.47 16.43
N ALA A 191 25.97 8.75 16.53
CA ALA A 191 25.26 9.53 15.54
C ALA A 191 25.43 11.04 15.76
N LYS A 192 25.69 11.77 14.69
CA LYS A 192 25.73 13.24 14.72
C LYS A 192 24.31 13.80 14.57
N LEU A 193 23.55 13.75 15.66
CA LEU A 193 22.17 14.23 15.67
C LEU A 193 22.14 15.77 15.56
N PRO A 194 21.40 16.35 14.59
CA PRO A 194 21.36 17.80 14.40
C PRO A 194 20.49 18.49 15.47
N ASP A 195 20.83 19.74 15.81
CA ASP A 195 19.91 20.65 16.54
C ASP A 195 18.83 21.15 15.60
N GLN A 196 17.89 20.27 15.29
CA GLN A 196 16.80 20.50 14.35
C GLN A 196 15.48 20.00 14.92
N ASN A 197 14.41 20.73 14.65
CA ASN A 197 13.05 20.28 15.03
C ASN A 197 12.65 19.04 14.25
N ILE A 198 11.94 18.15 14.93
CA ILE A 198 11.31 16.98 14.32
C ILE A 198 10.01 17.42 13.66
N THR A 199 9.83 17.09 12.37
CA THR A 199 8.55 17.24 11.68
C THR A 199 7.88 15.88 11.59
N VAL A 200 6.80 15.69 12.34
CA VAL A 200 6.01 14.44 12.27
C VAL A 200 5.14 14.45 11.03
N VAL A 201 5.29 13.44 10.19
CA VAL A 201 4.44 13.22 9.01
C VAL A 201 3.47 12.08 9.30
N HIS A 202 2.18 12.36 9.10
CA HIS A 202 1.09 11.43 9.40
C HIS A 202 0.13 11.30 8.23
N ARG A 203 -0.78 10.33 8.29
CA ARG A 203 -1.84 10.15 7.28
C ARG A 203 -2.94 11.20 7.46
N SER A 204 -3.37 11.77 6.34
CA SER A 204 -4.50 12.72 6.28
C SER A 204 -5.83 12.08 5.88
N ASP A 205 -5.82 10.80 5.53
CA ASP A 205 -6.99 9.99 5.16
C ASP A 205 -7.28 8.91 6.21
N GLY A 206 -8.45 8.27 6.12
CA GLY A 206 -8.79 7.11 6.95
C GLY A 206 -7.92 5.90 6.61
N SER A 207 -6.90 5.63 7.42
CA SER A 207 -5.77 4.75 7.11
C SER A 207 -5.73 3.50 8.00
N GLY A 208 -5.63 2.32 7.37
CA GLY A 208 -5.32 1.08 8.08
C GLY A 208 -3.91 1.09 8.66
N THR A 209 -2.94 1.68 7.95
CA THR A 209 -1.57 1.87 8.44
C THR A 209 -1.56 2.70 9.73
N THR A 210 -2.38 3.78 9.79
CA THR A 210 -2.58 4.55 11.03
C THR A 210 -3.19 3.70 12.14
N ASP A 211 -4.21 2.91 11.85
CA ASP A 211 -4.89 2.08 12.87
C ASP A 211 -3.91 1.04 13.45
N VAL A 212 -3.11 0.37 12.62
CA VAL A 212 -2.07 -0.58 13.08
C VAL A 212 -1.01 0.12 13.92
N PHE A 213 -0.48 1.25 13.46
CA PHE A 213 0.52 2.01 14.20
C PHE A 213 0.01 2.53 15.53
N THR A 214 -1.18 3.11 15.56
CA THR A 214 -1.77 3.64 16.80
C THR A 214 -2.21 2.56 17.79
N LYS A 215 -2.59 1.37 17.32
CA LYS A 215 -2.78 0.18 18.17
C LYS A 215 -1.47 -0.24 18.82
N HIS A 216 -0.38 -0.26 18.06
CA HIS A 216 0.94 -0.53 18.62
C HIS A 216 1.30 0.50 19.70
N LEU A 217 1.19 1.80 19.41
CA LEU A 217 1.47 2.85 20.39
C LEU A 217 0.58 2.74 21.64
N SER A 218 -0.71 2.39 21.48
CA SER A 218 -1.63 2.18 22.59
C SER A 218 -1.28 0.94 23.44
N ALA A 219 -0.70 -0.09 22.82
CA ALA A 219 -0.27 -1.29 23.51
C ALA A 219 1.00 -1.05 24.37
N ILE A 220 1.88 -0.15 23.91
CA ILE A 220 3.18 0.08 24.56
C ILE A 220 3.22 1.31 25.47
N SER A 221 2.25 2.22 25.37
CA SER A 221 2.22 3.47 26.14
C SER A 221 0.83 3.74 26.70
N PRO A 222 0.67 3.71 28.04
CA PRO A 222 -0.56 4.15 28.68
C PRO A 222 -0.91 5.60 28.39
N GLU A 223 0.11 6.49 28.30
CA GLU A 223 -0.10 7.91 28.00
C GLU A 223 -0.67 8.11 26.59
N TRP A 224 -0.13 7.40 25.58
CA TRP A 224 -0.69 7.42 24.25
C TRP A 224 -2.13 6.92 24.23
N LYS A 225 -2.39 5.78 24.87
CA LYS A 225 -3.73 5.17 24.94
C LYS A 225 -4.77 6.11 25.54
N GLU A 226 -4.41 6.85 26.59
CA GLU A 226 -5.30 7.80 27.26
C GLU A 226 -5.52 9.09 26.45
N LYS A 227 -4.43 9.66 25.90
CA LYS A 227 -4.48 10.98 25.26
C LYS A 227 -4.93 10.95 23.80
N VAL A 228 -4.57 9.88 23.06
CA VAL A 228 -4.77 9.78 21.61
C VAL A 228 -5.62 8.58 21.24
N GLY A 229 -5.32 7.41 21.79
CA GLY A 229 -5.99 6.16 21.47
C GLY A 229 -5.56 5.55 20.13
N GLU A 230 -6.48 4.82 19.51
CA GLU A 230 -6.23 4.07 18.28
C GLU A 230 -7.37 4.24 17.27
N GLY A 231 -7.06 4.15 15.97
CA GLY A 231 -8.06 4.21 14.91
C GLY A 231 -7.49 4.52 13.55
N LYS A 232 -8.33 4.39 12.52
CA LYS A 232 -8.01 4.77 11.14
C LYS A 232 -7.76 6.28 11.00
N THR A 233 -8.22 7.07 11.98
CA THR A 233 -8.03 8.51 12.10
C THR A 233 -7.89 8.86 13.57
N VAL A 234 -6.88 9.66 13.94
CA VAL A 234 -6.66 10.15 15.30
C VAL A 234 -6.25 11.62 15.26
N GLU A 235 -6.41 12.33 16.40
CA GLU A 235 -5.88 13.68 16.57
C GLU A 235 -4.40 13.60 16.95
N TRP A 236 -3.53 14.00 16.03
CA TRP A 236 -2.08 13.96 16.23
C TRP A 236 -1.61 15.12 17.12
N PRO A 237 -0.92 14.82 18.25
CA PRO A 237 -0.52 15.88 19.19
C PRO A 237 0.57 16.85 18.68
N PRO A 238 1.61 16.45 17.89
CA PRO A 238 2.72 17.33 17.58
C PRO A 238 2.31 18.60 16.85
N ALA A 239 2.88 19.72 17.29
CA ALA A 239 2.78 20.99 16.56
C ALA A 239 3.63 20.93 15.26
N GLY A 240 3.19 21.59 14.20
CA GLY A 240 3.92 21.61 12.93
C GLY A 240 3.91 20.30 12.18
N LYS A 241 3.01 19.37 12.52
CA LYS A 241 2.79 18.11 11.81
C LYS A 241 2.34 18.31 10.35
N VAL A 242 2.67 17.35 9.50
CA VAL A 242 2.32 17.37 8.08
C VAL A 242 1.47 16.16 7.73
N GLY A 243 0.35 16.38 7.07
CA GLY A 243 -0.54 15.31 6.59
C GLY A 243 -0.22 14.87 5.17
N GLY A 244 -0.02 13.57 4.95
CA GLY A 244 0.14 12.96 3.62
C GLY A 244 -1.01 12.01 3.30
N LYS A 245 -1.57 12.09 2.09
CA LYS A 245 -2.61 11.15 1.64
C LYS A 245 -1.97 9.85 1.16
N GLY A 246 -2.42 8.73 1.70
CA GLY A 246 -1.85 7.41 1.40
C GLY A 246 -0.42 7.22 1.94
N ASN A 247 0.12 6.01 1.82
CA ASN A 247 1.55 5.78 2.09
C ASN A 247 2.42 6.59 1.13
N GLU A 248 2.01 6.74 -0.12
CA GLU A 248 2.65 7.54 -1.16
C GLU A 248 2.82 9.02 -0.75
N GLY A 249 1.78 9.64 -0.21
CA GLY A 249 1.82 11.03 0.22
C GLY A 249 2.69 11.26 1.46
N VAL A 250 2.68 10.33 2.43
CA VAL A 250 3.59 10.37 3.59
C VAL A 250 5.03 10.17 3.12
N THR A 251 5.30 9.21 2.24
CA THR A 251 6.61 8.96 1.64
C THR A 251 7.18 10.21 0.97
N ALA A 252 6.40 10.86 0.10
CA ALA A 252 6.80 12.08 -0.58
C ALA A 252 7.09 13.23 0.40
N SER A 253 6.27 13.39 1.44
CA SER A 253 6.46 14.44 2.45
C SER A 253 7.73 14.23 3.27
N ILE A 254 8.06 12.98 3.62
CA ILE A 254 9.31 12.64 4.31
C ILE A 254 10.52 12.96 3.43
N GLN A 255 10.49 12.56 2.15
CA GLN A 255 11.59 12.83 1.21
C GLN A 255 11.86 14.33 1.03
N GLN A 256 10.81 15.12 0.98
CA GLN A 256 10.91 16.57 0.73
C GLN A 256 11.27 17.39 1.98
N THR A 257 11.11 16.83 3.19
CA THR A 257 11.26 17.59 4.43
C THR A 257 12.46 17.05 5.24
N VAL A 258 13.57 17.75 5.24
CA VAL A 258 14.71 17.43 6.12
C VAL A 258 14.27 17.58 7.58
N GLY A 259 14.60 16.59 8.41
CA GLY A 259 14.13 16.50 9.79
C GLY A 259 12.74 15.86 9.97
N ALA A 260 12.16 15.34 8.90
CA ALA A 260 10.90 14.60 8.99
C ALA A 260 11.08 13.18 9.54
N ILE A 261 10.04 12.70 10.23
CA ILE A 261 9.80 11.31 10.58
C ILE A 261 8.33 10.98 10.34
N GLY A 262 8.04 9.80 9.83
CA GLY A 262 6.67 9.33 9.63
C GLY A 262 6.61 7.82 9.56
N TYR A 263 5.42 7.28 9.62
CA TYR A 263 5.15 5.84 9.54
C TYR A 263 4.61 5.48 8.16
N ILE A 264 5.24 4.52 7.51
CA ILE A 264 4.87 4.03 6.18
C ILE A 264 5.00 2.51 6.11
N GLU A 265 4.31 1.87 5.17
CA GLU A 265 4.56 0.49 4.84
C GLU A 265 5.97 0.32 4.25
N TYR A 266 6.66 -0.75 4.63
CA TYR A 266 8.08 -0.97 4.31
C TYR A 266 8.40 -0.96 2.81
N GLY A 267 7.54 -1.51 1.95
CA GLY A 267 7.73 -1.49 0.50
C GLY A 267 7.91 -0.07 -0.06
N TYR A 268 7.22 0.91 0.53
CA TYR A 268 7.41 2.32 0.16
C TYR A 268 8.79 2.84 0.55
N ALA A 269 9.32 2.47 1.72
CA ALA A 269 10.67 2.83 2.12
C ALA A 269 11.72 2.17 1.21
N LYS A 270 11.58 0.84 0.98
CA LYS A 270 12.46 0.03 0.14
C LYS A 270 12.54 0.56 -1.29
N ASN A 271 11.39 0.73 -1.94
CA ASN A 271 11.33 1.11 -3.36
C ASN A 271 11.72 2.58 -3.63
N ASN A 272 11.72 3.43 -2.59
CA ASN A 272 12.11 4.83 -2.68
C ASN A 272 13.46 5.12 -2.01
N ASN A 273 14.18 4.10 -1.53
CA ASN A 273 15.48 4.22 -0.84
C ASN A 273 15.44 5.19 0.35
N ILE A 274 14.35 5.16 1.13
CA ILE A 274 14.21 6.00 2.32
C ILE A 274 14.76 5.27 3.54
N LYS A 275 15.53 5.98 4.35
CA LYS A 275 16.05 5.48 5.62
C LYS A 275 14.90 5.28 6.61
N PHE A 276 15.00 4.23 7.43
CA PHE A 276 14.06 3.97 8.51
C PHE A 276 14.80 3.48 9.76
N ALA A 277 14.21 3.71 10.93
CA ALA A 277 14.85 3.43 12.19
C ALA A 277 14.80 1.93 12.56
N ALA A 278 15.83 1.47 13.26
CA ALA A 278 15.73 0.27 14.08
C ALA A 278 14.84 0.56 15.28
N LEU A 279 13.81 -0.24 15.50
CA LEU A 279 12.87 -0.06 16.60
C LEU A 279 13.14 -1.06 17.71
N GLU A 280 13.09 -0.59 18.94
CA GLU A 280 13.12 -1.47 20.10
C GLU A 280 11.84 -2.30 20.15
N ASN A 281 11.98 -3.62 20.25
CA ASN A 281 10.87 -4.56 20.35
C ASN A 281 10.49 -4.86 21.82
N LYS A 282 9.49 -5.71 22.02
CA LYS A 282 9.02 -6.09 23.35
C LYS A 282 10.08 -6.77 24.22
N ALA A 283 11.06 -7.43 23.61
CA ALA A 283 12.19 -8.07 24.31
C ALA A 283 13.33 -7.09 24.66
N GLY A 284 13.23 -5.81 24.29
CA GLY A 284 14.26 -4.80 24.52
C GLY A 284 15.39 -4.79 23.47
N ASN A 285 15.21 -5.47 22.35
CA ASN A 285 16.19 -5.51 21.27
C ASN A 285 15.84 -4.51 20.17
N PHE A 286 16.86 -3.82 19.64
CA PHE A 286 16.70 -2.99 18.43
C PHE A 286 16.69 -3.87 17.19
N VAL A 287 15.60 -3.85 16.45
CA VAL A 287 15.40 -4.65 15.25
C VAL A 287 15.27 -3.74 14.03
N VAL A 288 16.14 -3.94 13.05
CA VAL A 288 15.99 -3.38 11.71
C VAL A 288 15.09 -4.32 10.92
N TYR A 289 14.07 -3.77 10.28
CA TYR A 289 13.19 -4.59 9.46
C TYR A 289 13.91 -5.12 8.22
N THR A 290 13.68 -6.40 7.94
CA THR A 290 13.99 -7.08 6.69
C THR A 290 12.85 -8.03 6.33
N ASP A 291 12.77 -8.46 5.08
CA ASP A 291 11.74 -9.41 4.64
C ASP A 291 11.77 -10.71 5.47
N ALA A 292 12.96 -11.19 5.83
CA ALA A 292 13.16 -12.36 6.69
C ALA A 292 12.66 -12.15 8.12
N VAL A 293 12.90 -10.97 8.69
CA VAL A 293 12.41 -10.61 10.04
C VAL A 293 10.89 -10.52 10.04
N GLY A 294 10.29 -9.93 8.99
CA GLY A 294 8.85 -9.86 8.83
C GLY A 294 8.20 -11.25 8.75
N ALA A 295 8.75 -12.13 7.93
CA ALA A 295 8.28 -13.51 7.80
C ALA A 295 8.34 -14.26 9.13
N LYS A 296 9.48 -14.18 9.83
CA LYS A 296 9.66 -14.82 11.14
C LYS A 296 8.71 -14.27 12.20
N THR A 297 8.46 -12.97 12.20
CA THR A 297 7.51 -12.36 13.14
C THR A 297 6.09 -12.87 12.91
N LEU A 298 5.68 -13.05 11.65
CA LEU A 298 4.35 -13.50 11.28
C LEU A 298 4.13 -15.01 11.40
N GLU A 299 5.19 -15.82 11.35
CA GLU A 299 5.11 -17.27 11.62
C GLU A 299 4.57 -17.57 13.03
N ALA A 300 4.84 -16.71 14.00
CA ALA A 300 4.33 -16.83 15.35
C ALA A 300 2.83 -16.45 15.51
N VAL A 301 2.23 -15.87 14.46
CA VAL A 301 0.84 -15.40 14.52
C VAL A 301 -0.12 -16.49 14.09
N VAL A 302 -0.95 -16.94 15.01
CA VAL A 302 -2.03 -17.89 14.72
C VAL A 302 -3.26 -17.14 14.26
N LEU A 303 -3.64 -17.28 12.99
CA LEU A 303 -4.90 -16.75 12.48
C LEU A 303 -6.07 -17.62 12.94
N PRO A 304 -7.11 -17.03 13.59
CA PRO A 304 -8.33 -17.73 13.94
C PRO A 304 -9.14 -18.12 12.68
N GLU A 305 -10.20 -18.92 12.86
CA GLU A 305 -11.04 -19.37 11.73
C GLU A 305 -11.68 -18.23 10.95
N ASN A 306 -12.01 -17.12 11.62
CA ASN A 306 -12.57 -15.93 10.98
C ASN A 306 -11.53 -15.06 10.27
N LEU A 307 -10.27 -15.48 10.23
CA LEU A 307 -9.12 -14.81 9.59
C LEU A 307 -8.86 -13.37 10.06
N ARG A 308 -9.37 -12.98 11.23
CA ARG A 308 -9.22 -11.63 11.81
C ARG A 308 -8.17 -11.66 12.91
N ALA A 309 -7.02 -11.08 12.67
CA ALA A 309 -5.94 -10.95 13.65
C ALA A 309 -5.53 -9.49 13.84
N PHE A 310 -5.18 -9.14 15.06
CA PHE A 310 -4.57 -7.87 15.42
C PHE A 310 -3.26 -8.17 16.15
N ILE A 311 -2.16 -7.58 15.72
CA ILE A 311 -0.81 -7.89 16.18
C ILE A 311 -0.18 -6.59 16.72
N PRO A 312 -0.65 -6.08 17.87
CA PRO A 312 -0.23 -4.75 18.33
C PRO A 312 1.21 -4.69 18.83
N ASP A 313 1.77 -5.80 19.35
CA ASP A 313 3.12 -5.85 19.92
C ASP A 313 3.59 -7.32 20.00
N PRO A 314 4.09 -7.89 18.88
CA PRO A 314 4.43 -9.30 18.79
C PRO A 314 5.58 -9.68 19.74
N GLU A 315 5.48 -10.92 20.27
CA GLU A 315 6.51 -11.53 21.09
C GLU A 315 7.71 -11.98 20.26
N GLY A 316 8.86 -12.14 20.92
CA GLY A 316 10.07 -12.73 20.32
C GLY A 316 11.25 -11.76 20.27
N ALA A 317 12.45 -12.29 20.56
CA ALA A 317 13.68 -11.49 20.64
C ALA A 317 14.08 -10.82 19.31
N GLU A 318 13.68 -11.41 18.18
CA GLU A 318 13.99 -10.92 16.84
C GLU A 318 12.75 -10.39 16.10
N SER A 319 11.58 -10.38 16.76
CA SER A 319 10.34 -9.89 16.16
C SER A 319 10.38 -8.40 15.93
N TYR A 320 9.95 -7.96 14.73
CA TYR A 320 9.75 -6.54 14.46
C TYR A 320 8.44 -6.06 15.11
N PRO A 321 8.43 -4.90 15.78
CA PRO A 321 7.31 -4.53 16.66
C PRO A 321 6.01 -4.17 15.95
N ILE A 322 6.03 -3.80 14.65
CA ILE A 322 4.86 -3.28 13.95
C ILE A 322 4.65 -4.04 12.64
N VAL A 323 3.86 -5.10 12.69
CA VAL A 323 3.50 -5.93 11.53
C VAL A 323 1.99 -6.05 11.40
N SER A 324 1.51 -6.27 10.19
CA SER A 324 0.09 -6.54 9.94
C SER A 324 -0.10 -7.39 8.69
N TYR A 325 -1.19 -8.12 8.67
CA TYR A 325 -1.79 -8.57 7.41
C TYR A 325 -2.50 -7.39 6.72
N THR A 326 -2.79 -7.54 5.44
CA THR A 326 -3.72 -6.70 4.70
C THR A 326 -4.83 -7.56 4.12
N TRP A 327 -6.08 -7.14 4.31
CA TRP A 327 -7.26 -7.91 3.95
C TRP A 327 -7.89 -7.38 2.69
N MET A 328 -8.24 -8.29 1.79
CA MET A 328 -9.21 -8.05 0.73
C MET A 328 -10.62 -8.31 1.28
N LEU A 329 -11.52 -7.38 1.03
CA LEU A 329 -12.93 -7.45 1.39
C LEU A 329 -13.69 -7.87 0.15
N VAL A 330 -14.26 -9.07 0.15
CA VAL A 330 -15.03 -9.58 -0.99
C VAL A 330 -16.43 -9.97 -0.55
N PRO A 331 -17.45 -9.82 -1.41
CA PRO A 331 -18.80 -10.27 -1.08
C PRO A 331 -18.85 -11.79 -0.99
N LYS A 332 -19.64 -12.31 -0.02
CA LYS A 332 -19.96 -13.75 0.05
C LYS A 332 -20.83 -14.20 -1.11
N THR A 333 -21.70 -13.30 -1.60
CA THR A 333 -22.61 -13.56 -2.69
C THR A 333 -22.40 -12.57 -3.81
N VAL A 334 -22.18 -13.08 -5.02
CA VAL A 334 -22.03 -12.30 -6.26
C VAL A 334 -23.06 -12.79 -7.26
N THR A 335 -23.96 -11.92 -7.70
CA THR A 335 -25.08 -12.29 -8.60
C THR A 335 -24.64 -12.52 -10.04
N ASP A 336 -23.60 -11.83 -10.51
CA ASP A 336 -23.05 -12.04 -11.85
C ASP A 336 -22.06 -13.22 -11.82
N PRO A 337 -22.35 -14.34 -12.51
CA PRO A 337 -21.51 -15.53 -12.46
C PRO A 337 -20.11 -15.32 -13.06
N ASN A 338 -19.96 -14.41 -14.04
CA ASN A 338 -18.64 -14.09 -14.59
C ASN A 338 -17.81 -13.28 -13.61
N LYS A 339 -18.42 -12.32 -12.88
CA LYS A 339 -17.74 -11.61 -11.80
C LYS A 339 -17.38 -12.52 -10.64
N ALA A 340 -18.26 -13.46 -10.27
CA ALA A 340 -17.99 -14.45 -9.23
C ALA A 340 -16.75 -15.27 -9.55
N LYS A 341 -16.67 -15.84 -10.77
CA LYS A 341 -15.48 -16.56 -11.26
C LYS A 341 -14.23 -15.69 -11.28
N ALA A 342 -14.36 -14.44 -11.74
CA ALA A 342 -13.25 -13.51 -11.85
C ALA A 342 -12.68 -13.15 -10.48
N ILE A 343 -13.53 -12.99 -9.45
CA ILE A 343 -13.09 -12.72 -8.08
C ILE A 343 -12.33 -13.93 -7.51
N GLU A 344 -12.83 -15.16 -7.65
CA GLU A 344 -12.13 -16.34 -7.18
C GLU A 344 -10.79 -16.55 -7.93
N ALA A 345 -10.78 -16.36 -9.24
CA ALA A 345 -9.54 -16.46 -10.03
C ALA A 345 -8.52 -15.39 -9.64
N MET A 346 -8.93 -14.17 -9.33
CA MET A 346 -8.08 -13.10 -8.81
C MET A 346 -7.49 -13.49 -7.44
N ILE A 347 -8.31 -14.06 -6.55
CA ILE A 347 -7.85 -14.55 -5.24
C ILE A 347 -6.85 -15.69 -5.44
N GLU A 348 -7.15 -16.68 -6.27
CA GLU A 348 -6.23 -17.79 -6.57
C GLU A 348 -4.88 -17.31 -7.10
N TYR A 349 -4.89 -16.36 -8.05
CA TYR A 349 -3.67 -15.74 -8.54
C TYR A 349 -2.88 -15.09 -7.40
N GLY A 350 -3.54 -14.30 -6.55
CA GLY A 350 -2.93 -13.65 -5.39
C GLY A 350 -2.35 -14.65 -4.39
N LEU A 351 -2.94 -15.82 -4.19
CA LEU A 351 -2.45 -16.86 -3.29
C LEU A 351 -1.29 -17.69 -3.86
N ASN A 352 -1.10 -17.70 -5.18
CA ASN A 352 -0.09 -18.50 -5.87
C ASN A 352 1.00 -17.62 -6.49
N GLU A 353 0.83 -17.23 -7.76
CA GLU A 353 1.84 -16.45 -8.50
C GLU A 353 2.09 -15.08 -7.85
N GLY A 354 1.05 -14.46 -7.34
CA GLY A 354 1.13 -13.18 -6.64
C GLY A 354 2.05 -13.22 -5.41
N GLN A 355 2.10 -14.33 -4.67
CA GLN A 355 3.00 -14.46 -3.52
C GLN A 355 4.49 -14.47 -3.93
N LYS A 356 4.81 -14.97 -5.12
CA LYS A 356 6.19 -15.08 -5.59
C LYS A 356 6.84 -13.71 -5.81
N VAL A 357 6.05 -12.70 -6.20
CA VAL A 357 6.54 -11.33 -6.43
C VAL A 357 6.49 -10.44 -5.18
N SER A 358 5.85 -10.91 -4.10
CA SER A 358 5.69 -10.13 -2.87
C SER A 358 7.02 -9.66 -2.27
N PRO A 359 8.09 -10.50 -2.14
CA PRO A 359 9.36 -10.05 -1.56
C PRO A 359 10.09 -8.99 -2.39
N GLU A 360 9.94 -9.01 -3.73
CA GLU A 360 10.54 -8.00 -4.60
C GLU A 360 10.08 -6.60 -4.22
N LEU A 361 8.80 -6.48 -3.84
CA LEU A 361 8.14 -5.23 -3.49
C LEU A 361 8.16 -4.92 -1.99
N GLY A 362 8.76 -5.78 -1.14
CA GLY A 362 8.89 -5.58 0.30
C GLY A 362 7.72 -6.14 1.12
N TYR A 363 6.90 -7.01 0.55
CA TYR A 363 5.81 -7.69 1.27
C TYR A 363 6.21 -9.09 1.72
N VAL A 364 5.58 -9.55 2.79
CA VAL A 364 5.76 -10.90 3.30
C VAL A 364 4.74 -11.84 2.66
N PRO A 365 5.20 -12.89 1.98
CA PRO A 365 4.31 -13.92 1.47
C PRO A 365 3.52 -14.60 2.58
N LEU A 366 2.29 -15.00 2.28
CA LEU A 366 1.46 -15.73 3.23
C LEU A 366 2.03 -17.15 3.48
N PRO A 367 2.06 -17.62 4.74
CA PRO A 367 2.34 -18.99 5.06
C PRO A 367 1.35 -19.95 4.38
N GLN A 368 1.78 -21.17 4.06
CA GLN A 368 0.97 -22.16 3.33
C GLN A 368 -0.38 -22.44 4.01
N ASN A 369 -0.36 -22.63 5.33
CA ASN A 369 -1.58 -22.84 6.11
C ASN A 369 -2.56 -21.66 6.08
N VAL A 370 -2.06 -20.44 5.90
CA VAL A 370 -2.90 -19.23 5.73
C VAL A 370 -3.50 -19.20 4.34
N LYS A 371 -2.71 -19.48 3.30
CA LYS A 371 -3.21 -19.57 1.92
C LYS A 371 -4.35 -20.59 1.81
N GLU A 372 -4.19 -21.77 2.41
CA GLU A 372 -5.21 -22.83 2.42
C GLU A 372 -6.49 -22.39 3.13
N LYS A 373 -6.39 -21.69 4.26
CA LYS A 373 -7.56 -21.14 4.97
C LYS A 373 -8.27 -20.07 4.14
N VAL A 374 -7.52 -19.19 3.47
CA VAL A 374 -8.08 -18.15 2.59
C VAL A 374 -8.81 -18.78 1.41
N ALA A 375 -8.19 -19.77 0.75
CA ALA A 375 -8.79 -20.50 -0.34
C ALA A 375 -10.10 -21.16 0.09
N ALA A 376 -10.10 -21.89 1.21
CA ALA A 376 -11.30 -22.55 1.74
C ALA A 376 -12.43 -21.56 2.09
N ALA A 377 -12.07 -20.35 2.57
CA ALA A 377 -13.06 -19.32 2.88
C ALA A 377 -13.67 -18.66 1.63
N ALA A 378 -12.88 -18.57 0.54
CA ALA A 378 -13.31 -17.92 -0.70
C ALA A 378 -13.95 -18.87 -1.71
N ASP A 379 -13.68 -20.19 -1.62
CA ASP A 379 -14.08 -21.25 -2.56
C ASP A 379 -15.62 -21.55 -2.50
N GLY A 380 -16.43 -20.56 -2.56
CA GLY A 380 -17.88 -20.68 -2.49
C GLY A 380 -18.58 -19.43 -3.03
N ILE A 381 -17.81 -18.49 -3.56
CA ILE A 381 -18.34 -17.29 -4.21
C ILE A 381 -18.92 -17.67 -5.57
N SER A 382 -18.28 -18.61 -6.28
CA SER A 382 -18.70 -19.15 -7.57
C SER A 382 -18.86 -20.66 -7.52
N PRO A 383 -20.01 -21.22 -7.92
CA PRO A 383 -20.16 -22.68 -8.04
C PRO A 383 -19.36 -23.26 -9.22
N ASP A 384 -18.91 -22.44 -10.15
CA ASP A 384 -18.28 -22.85 -11.42
C ASP A 384 -16.74 -22.62 -11.42
N TYR A 385 -16.17 -22.30 -10.28
CA TYR A 385 -14.72 -22.15 -10.13
C TYR A 385 -14.26 -22.82 -8.84
N LYS A 386 -13.04 -23.30 -8.83
CA LYS A 386 -12.43 -23.89 -7.64
C LYS A 386 -11.05 -23.31 -7.42
N ILE A 387 -10.81 -22.75 -6.25
CA ILE A 387 -9.49 -22.20 -5.88
C ILE A 387 -8.55 -23.33 -5.53
N GLU A 388 -7.41 -23.37 -6.20
CA GLU A 388 -6.33 -24.32 -5.95
C GLU A 388 -5.11 -23.58 -5.43
N VAL A 389 -4.55 -24.05 -4.34
CA VAL A 389 -3.32 -23.47 -3.73
C VAL A 389 -2.14 -24.37 -4.06
N ALA A 390 -1.12 -23.81 -4.71
CA ALA A 390 0.13 -24.51 -4.97
C ALA A 390 0.85 -24.82 -3.64
N LYS A 391 1.44 -26.03 -3.58
CA LYS A 391 2.20 -26.51 -2.42
C LYS A 391 3.60 -25.89 -2.38
#